data_8f9f2c99bf562bc1dabaa5b73222eb9d
#
_entry.id   8f9f2c99bf562bc1dabaa5b73222eb9d
#
_cell.length_a   1.000
_cell.length_b   1.000
_cell.length_c   1.000
_cell.angle_alpha   90.00
_cell.angle_beta   90.00
_cell.angle_gamma   90.00
#
_symmetry.space_group_name_H-M   'P 1'
#
loop_
_entity.id
_entity.type
_entity.pdbx_description
1 polymer ?
#
loop_
_entity_poly.entity_id
_entity_poly.type
_entity_poly.pdbx_seq_one_letter_code
_entity_poly.pdbx_strand_id
1 'polypeptide(L)' 'MNIEELYRTYFDIVYRYIRSVSRDGSLAEEVTQETFFKALKKADQFRGDCDVRVWLCQIAKNTLYDHLKKQKKQLSG' A
#
# COMPACT_ATOMS: atom_id res chain seq x y z
N MET A 1 3.59 13.04 -12.32
CA MET A 1 3.00 12.72 -11.00
C MET A 1 4.05 12.94 -9.92
N ASN A 2 3.72 13.71 -8.91
CA ASN A 2 4.64 14.01 -7.79
C ASN A 2 4.37 13.05 -6.64
N ILE A 3 5.25 12.09 -6.41
CA ILE A 3 5.05 11.04 -5.39
C ILE A 3 5.11 11.62 -3.98
N GLU A 4 5.96 12.63 -3.74
CA GLU A 4 6.02 13.27 -2.43
C GLU A 4 4.68 13.90 -2.05
N GLU A 5 4.05 14.56 -3.02
CA GLU A 5 2.74 15.17 -2.81
C GLU A 5 1.66 14.10 -2.61
N LEU A 6 1.71 13.02 -3.37
CA LEU A 6 0.82 11.89 -3.17
C LEU A 6 0.97 11.28 -1.78
N TYR A 7 2.20 11.13 -1.33
CA TYR A 7 2.49 10.60 0.00
C TYR A 7 1.83 11.46 1.07
N ARG A 8 2.03 12.78 1.02
CA ARG A 8 1.45 13.70 2.00
C ARG A 8 -0.08 13.68 1.97
N THR A 9 -0.65 13.63 0.78
CA THR A 9 -2.09 13.76 0.59
C THR A 9 -2.82 12.48 0.95
N TYR A 10 -2.28 11.33 0.59
CA TYR A 10 -3.02 10.07 0.64
C TYR A 10 -2.47 9.06 1.65
N PHE A 11 -1.41 9.38 2.38
CA PHE A 11 -0.85 8.44 3.36
C PHE A 11 -1.92 7.98 4.37
N ASP A 12 -2.65 8.92 4.95
CA ASP A 12 -3.66 8.60 5.95
C ASP A 12 -4.76 7.71 5.39
N ILE A 13 -5.20 7.99 4.17
CA ILE A 13 -6.26 7.22 3.54
C ILE A 13 -5.82 5.77 3.35
N VAL A 14 -4.62 5.57 2.83
CA VAL A 14 -4.08 4.23 2.61
C VAL A 14 -3.82 3.53 3.94
N TYR A 15 -3.24 4.25 4.90
CA TYR A 15 -2.98 3.70 6.24
C TYR A 15 -4.27 3.22 6.90
N ARG A 16 -5.32 4.05 6.89
CA ARG A 16 -6.61 3.68 7.50
C ARG A 16 -7.22 2.47 6.84
N TYR A 17 -7.10 2.39 5.51
CA TYR A 17 -7.59 1.24 4.78
C TYR A 17 -6.89 -0.03 5.22
N ILE A 18 -5.57 -0.03 5.23
CA ILE A 18 -4.78 -1.22 5.62
C ILE A 18 -4.98 -1.53 7.10
N ARG A 19 -5.06 -0.51 7.95
CA ARG A 19 -5.29 -0.68 9.38
C ARG A 19 -6.63 -1.37 9.65
N SER A 20 -7.66 -1.03 8.88
CA SER A 20 -8.97 -1.65 9.05
C SER A 20 -8.98 -3.11 8.63
N VAL A 21 -8.15 -3.50 7.68
CA VAL A 21 -8.07 -4.88 7.19
C VAL A 21 -7.14 -5.71 8.08
N SER A 22 -5.97 -5.20 8.39
CA SER A 22 -4.93 -5.95 9.11
C SER A 22 -5.13 -5.94 10.62
N ARG A 23 -5.74 -4.90 11.16
CA ARG A 23 -5.91 -4.66 12.59
C ARG A 23 -4.59 -4.60 13.36
N ASP A 24 -3.51 -4.29 12.65
CA ASP A 24 -2.17 -4.22 13.21
C ASP A 24 -1.54 -2.91 12.73
N GLY A 25 -1.31 -1.98 13.68
CA GLY A 25 -0.79 -0.65 13.35
C GLY A 25 0.61 -0.67 12.78
N SER A 26 1.48 -1.55 13.30
CA SER A 26 2.85 -1.65 12.80
C SER A 26 2.89 -2.20 11.38
N LEU A 27 2.10 -3.23 11.11
CA LEU A 27 2.00 -3.79 9.78
C LEU A 27 1.38 -2.80 8.81
N ALA A 28 0.34 -2.08 9.24
CA ALA A 28 -0.31 -1.08 8.40
C ALA A 28 0.67 0.02 7.99
N GLU A 29 1.49 0.48 8.92
CA GLU A 29 2.49 1.51 8.63
C GLU A 29 3.51 1.00 7.63
N GLU A 30 4.04 -0.19 7.85
CA GLU A 30 5.01 -0.81 6.95
C GLU A 30 4.45 -1.01 5.55
N VAL A 31 3.23 -1.54 5.46
CA VAL A 31 2.58 -1.76 4.17
C VAL A 31 2.31 -0.44 3.46
N THR A 32 1.90 0.58 4.21
CA THR A 32 1.62 1.88 3.61
C THR A 32 2.89 2.50 3.03
N GLN A 33 4.00 2.47 3.77
CA GLN A 33 5.27 3.00 3.27
C GLN A 33 5.72 2.24 2.02
N GLU A 34 5.63 0.92 2.04
CA GLU A 34 5.99 0.09 0.90
C GLU A 34 5.09 0.37 -0.30
N THR A 35 3.81 0.65 -0.05
CA THR A 35 2.87 1.00 -1.11
C THR A 35 3.34 2.24 -1.88
N PHE A 36 3.76 3.28 -1.18
CA PHE A 36 4.22 4.50 -1.83
C PHE A 36 5.57 4.31 -2.52
N PHE A 37 6.41 3.44 -1.99
CA PHE A 37 7.66 3.07 -2.66
C PHE A 37 7.37 2.37 -3.99
N LYS A 38 6.42 1.44 -3.99
CA LYS A 38 6.00 0.76 -5.22
C LYS A 38 5.33 1.74 -6.20
N ALA A 39 4.52 2.66 -5.67
CA ALA A 39 3.88 3.68 -6.49
C ALA A 39 4.91 4.55 -7.22
N LEU A 40 6.01 4.90 -6.53
CA LEU A 40 7.10 5.64 -7.14
C LEU A 40 7.66 4.90 -8.36
N LYS A 41 7.88 3.60 -8.21
CA LYS A 41 8.42 2.78 -9.29
C LYS A 41 7.42 2.62 -10.45
N LYS A 42 6.13 2.65 -10.16
CA LYS A 42 5.07 2.41 -11.14
C LYS A 42 4.40 3.69 -11.62
N ALA A 43 4.90 4.85 -11.22
CA ALA A 43 4.27 6.14 -11.53
C ALA A 43 4.07 6.34 -13.04
N ASP A 44 5.04 5.91 -13.84
CA ASP A 44 4.98 6.04 -15.29
C ASP A 44 3.91 5.15 -15.92
N GLN A 45 3.47 4.12 -15.22
CA GLN A 45 2.46 3.19 -15.70
C GLN A 45 1.05 3.64 -15.39
N PHE A 46 0.90 4.63 -14.50
CA PHE A 46 -0.42 5.14 -14.15
C PHE A 46 -0.92 6.06 -15.24
N ARG A 47 -2.02 5.68 -15.89
CA ARG A 47 -2.56 6.38 -17.05
C ARG A 47 -3.77 7.26 -16.73
N GLY A 48 -4.17 7.33 -15.45
CA GLY A 48 -5.34 8.10 -15.09
C GLY A 48 -6.67 7.42 -15.41
N ASP A 49 -6.65 6.11 -15.67
CA ASP A 49 -7.85 5.34 -15.98
C ASP A 49 -8.77 5.18 -14.76
N CYS A 50 -8.24 5.40 -13.57
CA CYS A 50 -9.00 5.34 -12.33
C CYS A 50 -8.51 6.44 -11.39
N ASP A 51 -9.27 6.65 -10.30
CA ASP A 51 -8.86 7.56 -9.25
C ASP A 51 -7.55 7.07 -8.64
N VAL A 52 -6.63 8.01 -8.39
CA VAL A 52 -5.33 7.66 -7.83
C VAL A 52 -5.46 6.95 -6.48
N ARG A 53 -6.49 7.25 -5.71
CA ARG A 53 -6.74 6.58 -4.43
C ARG A 53 -7.03 5.09 -4.63
N VAL A 54 -7.81 4.76 -5.65
CA VAL A 54 -8.12 3.38 -6.01
C VAL A 54 -6.83 2.65 -6.40
N TRP A 55 -6.02 3.29 -7.23
CA TRP A 55 -4.74 2.73 -7.66
C TRP A 55 -3.81 2.45 -6.49
N LEU A 56 -3.67 3.43 -5.58
CA LEU A 56 -2.84 3.26 -4.38
C LEU A 56 -3.37 2.16 -3.47
N CYS A 57 -4.68 2.08 -3.28
CA CYS A 57 -5.28 1.05 -2.44
C CYS A 57 -5.12 -0.34 -3.04
N GLN A 58 -5.12 -0.47 -4.36
CA GLN A 58 -4.84 -1.76 -5.00
C GLN A 58 -3.42 -2.22 -4.73
N ILE A 59 -2.46 -1.29 -4.84
CA ILE A 59 -1.06 -1.61 -4.53
C ILE A 59 -0.94 -2.02 -3.05
N ALA A 60 -1.61 -1.27 -2.17
CA ALA A 60 -1.58 -1.54 -0.74
C ALA A 60 -2.16 -2.92 -0.41
N LYS A 61 -3.30 -3.24 -1.01
CA LYS A 61 -3.95 -4.54 -0.80
C LYS A 61 -3.04 -5.69 -1.23
N ASN A 62 -2.44 -5.57 -2.40
CA ASN A 62 -1.53 -6.60 -2.90
C ASN A 62 -0.29 -6.73 -2.01
N THR A 63 0.23 -5.61 -1.54
CA THR A 63 1.38 -5.59 -0.63
C THR A 63 1.04 -6.26 0.69
N LEU A 64 -0.13 -5.97 1.23
CA LEU A 64 -0.59 -6.60 2.47
C LEU A 64 -0.70 -8.12 2.31
N TYR A 65 -1.29 -8.59 1.22
CA TYR A 65 -1.42 -10.02 0.98
C TYR A 65 -0.06 -10.70 0.86
N ASP A 66 0.91 -10.05 0.25
CA ASP A 66 2.27 -10.58 0.17
C ASP A 66 2.89 -10.75 1.56
N HIS A 67 2.70 -9.76 2.44
CA HIS A 67 3.18 -9.85 3.83
C HIS A 67 2.50 -11.00 4.57
N LEU A 68 1.19 -11.15 4.41
CA LEU A 68 0.45 -12.20 5.10
C LEU A 68 0.87 -13.59 4.61
N LYS A 69 1.15 -13.73 3.32
CA LYS A 69 1.66 -14.99 2.77
C LYS A 69 3.02 -15.35 3.36
N LYS A 70 3.91 -14.37 3.47
CA LYS A 70 5.24 -14.59 4.06
C LYS A 70 5.14 -14.99 5.51
N GLN A 71 4.27 -14.34 6.28
CA GLN A 71 4.06 -14.70 7.68
C GLN A 71 3.54 -16.12 7.82
N LYS A 72 2.59 -16.50 6.97
CA LYS A 72 2.02 -17.84 6.98
C LYS A 72 3.07 -18.91 6.68
N LYS A 73 3.95 -18.65 5.71
CA LYS A 73 5.05 -19.57 5.39
C LYS A 73 6.03 -19.72 6.56
N GLN A 74 6.34 -18.62 7.23
CA GLN A 74 7.24 -18.65 8.38
C GLN A 74 6.65 -19.45 9.53
N LEU A 75 5.34 -19.35 9.74
CA LEU A 75 4.65 -20.06 10.81
C LEU A 75 4.51 -21.56 10.52
N SER A 76 4.44 -21.94 9.25
CA SER A 76 4.26 -23.35 8.87
C SER A 76 5.58 -24.08 8.63
N GLY A 77 6.67 -23.34 8.67
CA GLY A 77 8.01 -23.90 8.51
C GLY A 77 8.67 -24.20 9.80
#